data_b3592f2bd7075236e9fc58b3b1078a35
#
_entry.id   b3592f2bd7075236e9fc58b3b1078a35
#
_cell.length_a   1.000
_cell.length_b   1.000
_cell.length_c   1.000
_cell.angle_alpha   90.00
_cell.angle_beta   90.00
_cell.angle_gamma   90.00
#
_symmetry.space_group_name_H-M   'P 1'
#
loop_
_entity.id
_entity.type
_entity.pdbx_description
1 polymer ?
#
loop_
_entity_poly.entity_id
_entity_poly.type
_entity_poly.pdbx_seq_one_letter_code
_entity_poly.pdbx_strand_id
1 'polypeptide(L)'
;MKTTSSYAVELKRTSKIFHPTIKIYQRAVSFCVSTFDSEWSAIGSLTGKSRNNYAESLIHSTSKNQAKYSEFDKQFPKLPSYLRRSVISVALGHLQSYYSNLENWLNSKQTTKKPVLQMNLNKLPTFYKDNTYDCSLMDADSVSLKLFVNNDW
;
A
#
# COMPACT_ATOMS: atom_id res chain seq x y z
N MET A 1 -24.67 1.59 9.12
CA MET A 1 -23.52 1.44 8.23
C MET A 1 -22.42 2.39 8.71
N LYS A 2 -21.22 1.89 9.03
CA LYS A 2 -20.10 2.76 9.49
C LYS A 2 -19.39 3.29 8.26
N THR A 3 -19.43 4.59 8.02
CA THR A 3 -18.76 5.24 6.90
C THR A 3 -17.38 5.71 7.36
N THR A 4 -16.32 5.32 6.64
CA THR A 4 -14.96 5.79 6.89
C THR A 4 -14.61 6.84 5.84
N SER A 5 -14.22 8.03 6.28
CA SER A 5 -13.74 9.09 5.40
C SER A 5 -12.23 9.23 5.53
N SER A 6 -11.55 9.43 4.40
CA SER A 6 -10.11 9.69 4.36
C SER A 6 -9.86 11.10 3.84
N TYR A 7 -8.96 11.81 4.49
CA TYR A 7 -8.57 13.16 4.10
C TYR A 7 -7.07 13.21 3.83
N ALA A 8 -6.67 13.93 2.80
CA ALA A 8 -5.28 14.27 2.55
C ALA A 8 -5.01 15.67 3.08
N VAL A 9 -3.97 15.79 3.91
CA VAL A 9 -3.52 17.08 4.47
C VAL A 9 -2.11 17.34 3.98
N GLU A 10 -1.89 18.53 3.41
CA GLU A 10 -0.56 18.96 3.00
C GLU A 10 0.21 19.46 4.24
N LEU A 11 1.41 18.94 4.43
CA LEU A 11 2.31 19.41 5.49
C LEU A 11 3.11 20.61 4.97
N LYS A 12 2.88 21.79 5.54
CA LYS A 12 3.59 23.04 5.19
C LYS A 12 5.09 22.98 5.46
N ARG A 13 5.51 22.14 6.39
CA ARG A 13 6.93 21.90 6.72
C ARG A 13 7.17 20.40 6.83
N THR A 14 8.10 19.88 6.03
CA THR A 14 8.52 18.48 6.09
C THR A 14 9.73 18.33 6.99
N SER A 15 9.67 17.40 7.92
CA SER A 15 10.82 17.01 8.73
C SER A 15 11.51 15.78 8.14
N LYS A 16 12.83 15.69 8.25
CA LYS A 16 13.62 14.51 7.85
C LYS A 16 13.16 13.22 8.56
N ILE A 17 12.44 13.33 9.68
CA ILE A 17 11.89 12.20 10.44
C ILE A 17 10.92 11.34 9.60
N PHE A 18 10.27 11.90 8.59
CA PHE A 18 9.36 11.17 7.72
C PHE A 18 10.08 10.32 6.65
N HIS A 19 11.33 10.63 6.32
CA HIS A 19 12.04 9.97 5.23
C HIS A 19 12.19 8.45 5.40
N PRO A 20 12.56 7.92 6.59
CA PRO A 20 12.64 6.47 6.79
C PRO A 20 11.30 5.77 6.54
N THR A 21 10.20 6.35 7.05
CA THR A 21 8.85 5.82 6.86
C THR A 21 8.45 5.82 5.38
N ILE A 22 8.71 6.92 4.65
CA ILE A 22 8.44 6.99 3.22
C ILE A 22 9.25 5.93 2.46
N LYS A 23 10.55 5.80 2.74
CA LYS A 23 11.42 4.85 2.07
C LYS A 23 11.01 3.39 2.29
N ILE A 24 10.71 3.00 3.54
CA ILE A 24 10.29 1.62 3.81
C ILE A 24 8.93 1.33 3.18
N TYR A 25 8.01 2.29 3.21
CA TYR A 25 6.71 2.18 2.58
C TYR A 25 6.83 2.04 1.05
N GLN A 26 7.64 2.86 0.41
CA GLN A 26 7.92 2.78 -1.03
C GLN A 26 8.47 1.40 -1.42
N ARG A 27 9.45 0.89 -0.67
CA ARG A 27 10.02 -0.44 -0.90
C ARG A 27 8.97 -1.55 -0.77
N ALA A 28 8.12 -1.47 0.25
CA ALA A 28 7.06 -2.44 0.47
C ALA A 28 6.01 -2.40 -0.66
N VAL A 29 5.59 -1.21 -1.10
CA VAL A 29 4.66 -1.08 -2.24
C VAL A 29 5.30 -1.59 -3.53
N SER A 30 6.56 -1.25 -3.80
CA SER A 30 7.26 -1.72 -5.01
C SER A 30 7.40 -3.25 -5.03
N PHE A 31 7.70 -3.87 -3.88
CA PHE A 31 7.71 -5.33 -3.75
C PHE A 31 6.34 -5.93 -4.10
N CYS A 32 5.28 -5.38 -3.51
CA CYS A 32 3.92 -5.86 -3.76
C CYS A 32 3.50 -5.68 -5.22
N VAL A 33 3.82 -4.54 -5.84
CA VAL A 33 3.51 -4.30 -7.25
C VAL A 33 4.20 -5.34 -8.13
N SER A 34 5.49 -5.57 -7.96
CA SER A 34 6.23 -6.58 -8.74
C SER A 34 5.67 -7.98 -8.55
N THR A 35 5.38 -8.37 -7.30
CA THR A 35 4.83 -9.67 -6.97
C THR A 35 3.41 -9.86 -7.53
N PHE A 36 2.54 -8.87 -7.34
CA PHE A 36 1.15 -8.96 -7.77
C PHE A 36 1.00 -8.83 -9.29
N ASP A 37 1.92 -8.15 -9.96
CA ASP A 37 1.95 -8.10 -11.43
C ASP A 37 2.19 -9.50 -12.01
N SER A 38 3.13 -10.26 -11.45
CA SER A 38 3.39 -11.64 -11.85
C SER A 38 2.23 -12.61 -11.57
N GLU A 39 1.36 -12.28 -10.62
CA GLU A 39 0.17 -13.07 -10.24
C GLU A 39 -1.14 -12.45 -10.75
N TRP A 40 -1.07 -11.46 -11.64
CA TRP A 40 -2.25 -10.66 -12.01
C TRP A 40 -3.35 -11.47 -12.67
N SER A 41 -3.01 -12.53 -13.37
CA SER A 41 -4.01 -13.44 -13.96
C SER A 41 -4.98 -14.02 -12.92
N ALA A 42 -4.50 -14.31 -11.72
CA ALA A 42 -5.34 -14.80 -10.62
C ALA A 42 -5.95 -13.63 -9.81
N ILE A 43 -5.15 -12.61 -9.48
CA ILE A 43 -5.59 -11.46 -8.68
C ILE A 43 -6.64 -10.63 -9.42
N GLY A 44 -6.46 -10.39 -10.71
CA GLY A 44 -7.32 -9.50 -11.51
C GLY A 44 -8.75 -10.02 -11.64
N SER A 45 -8.96 -11.33 -11.58
CA SER A 45 -10.29 -11.95 -11.61
C SER A 45 -11.08 -11.79 -10.31
N LEU A 46 -10.40 -11.47 -9.21
CA LEU A 46 -11.01 -11.29 -7.89
C LEU A 46 -11.45 -9.83 -7.66
N THR A 47 -12.38 -9.64 -6.73
CA THR A 47 -12.88 -8.30 -6.37
C THR A 47 -12.95 -8.09 -4.86
N GLY A 48 -12.93 -6.83 -4.44
CA GLY A 48 -13.18 -6.41 -3.06
C GLY A 48 -12.30 -7.16 -2.04
N LYS A 49 -12.94 -7.68 -0.99
CA LYS A 49 -12.27 -8.36 0.12
C LYS A 49 -11.51 -9.61 -0.32
N SER A 50 -12.05 -10.38 -1.26
CA SER A 50 -11.42 -11.61 -1.74
C SER A 50 -10.08 -11.33 -2.42
N ARG A 51 -10.01 -10.28 -3.24
CA ARG A 51 -8.77 -9.81 -3.87
C ARG A 51 -7.71 -9.45 -2.83
N ASN A 52 -8.09 -8.63 -1.85
CA ASN A 52 -7.16 -8.21 -0.80
C ASN A 52 -6.65 -9.38 0.04
N ASN A 53 -7.53 -10.29 0.43
CA ASN A 53 -7.15 -11.47 1.22
C ASN A 53 -6.22 -12.40 0.43
N TYR A 54 -6.51 -12.62 -0.85
CA TYR A 54 -5.66 -13.43 -1.71
C TYR A 54 -4.28 -12.79 -1.87
N ALA A 55 -4.22 -11.50 -2.18
CA ALA A 55 -2.96 -10.77 -2.27
C ALA A 55 -2.15 -10.81 -0.95
N GLU A 56 -2.82 -10.65 0.21
CA GLU A 56 -2.15 -10.78 1.51
C GLU A 56 -1.61 -12.19 1.73
N SER A 57 -2.35 -13.24 1.35
CA SER A 57 -1.90 -14.62 1.50
C SER A 57 -0.68 -14.99 0.66
N LEU A 58 -0.42 -14.27 -0.43
CA LEU A 58 0.78 -14.46 -1.27
C LEU A 58 2.06 -13.97 -0.59
N ILE A 59 1.99 -12.95 0.25
CA ILE A 59 3.17 -12.26 0.80
C ILE A 59 3.34 -12.40 2.31
N HIS A 60 2.31 -12.81 3.03
CA HIS A 60 2.32 -12.90 4.49
C HIS A 60 1.95 -14.30 4.97
N SER A 61 2.87 -14.88 5.73
CA SER A 61 2.67 -16.19 6.33
C SER A 61 1.91 -16.10 7.65
N THR A 62 1.00 -17.04 7.87
CA THR A 62 0.25 -17.20 9.11
C THR A 62 0.35 -18.66 9.57
N SER A 63 -0.16 -18.99 10.77
CA SER A 63 -0.22 -20.37 11.22
C SER A 63 -1.00 -21.32 10.30
N LYS A 64 -1.89 -20.77 9.46
CA LYS A 64 -2.76 -21.53 8.55
C LYS A 64 -2.35 -21.43 7.07
N ASN A 65 -1.45 -20.54 6.71
CA ASN A 65 -1.04 -20.30 5.34
C ASN A 65 0.44 -19.94 5.27
N GLN A 66 1.19 -20.66 4.47
CA GLN A 66 2.56 -20.28 4.14
C GLN A 66 2.54 -19.44 2.87
N ALA A 67 3.09 -18.23 2.96
CA ALA A 67 3.15 -17.32 1.84
C ALA A 67 4.07 -17.84 0.72
N LYS A 68 3.61 -17.72 -0.54
CA LYS A 68 4.42 -18.04 -1.73
C LYS A 68 5.65 -17.13 -1.82
N TYR A 69 5.51 -15.88 -1.43
CA TYR A 69 6.56 -14.84 -1.46
C TYR A 69 6.94 -14.40 -0.04
N SER A 70 7.40 -15.34 0.77
CA SER A 70 7.77 -15.13 2.18
C SER A 70 8.91 -14.12 2.39
N GLU A 71 9.60 -13.72 1.32
CA GLU A 71 10.62 -12.67 1.31
C GLU A 71 10.08 -11.33 1.78
N PHE A 72 8.78 -11.06 1.60
CA PHE A 72 8.14 -9.86 2.13
C PHE A 72 8.27 -9.78 3.65
N ASP A 73 7.88 -10.84 4.36
CA ASP A 73 7.95 -10.89 5.82
C ASP A 73 9.40 -10.77 6.33
N LYS A 74 10.38 -11.31 5.56
CA LYS A 74 11.81 -11.21 5.88
C LYS A 74 12.36 -9.79 5.68
N GLN A 75 11.91 -9.10 4.61
CA GLN A 75 12.35 -7.74 4.31
C GLN A 75 11.67 -6.68 5.18
N PHE A 76 10.45 -6.96 5.65
CA PHE A 76 9.61 -6.03 6.41
C PHE A 76 9.09 -6.67 7.71
N PRO A 77 9.96 -7.23 8.58
CA PRO A 77 9.56 -8.09 9.70
C PRO A 77 8.70 -7.38 10.75
N LYS A 78 8.82 -6.06 10.86
CA LYS A 78 8.09 -5.25 11.84
C LYS A 78 6.99 -4.39 11.22
N LEU A 79 6.64 -4.61 9.95
CA LEU A 79 5.62 -3.81 9.30
C LEU A 79 4.23 -4.05 9.94
N PRO A 80 3.62 -3.04 10.56
CA PRO A 80 2.32 -3.18 11.19
C PRO A 80 1.25 -3.67 10.21
N SER A 81 0.32 -4.51 10.66
CA SER A 81 -0.72 -5.11 9.83
C SER A 81 -1.56 -4.08 9.06
N TYR A 82 -1.87 -2.95 9.67
CA TYR A 82 -2.58 -1.85 9.00
C TYR A 82 -1.78 -1.22 7.86
N LEU A 83 -0.48 -1.03 8.05
CA LEU A 83 0.39 -0.52 7.00
C LEU A 83 0.60 -1.57 5.90
N ARG A 84 0.71 -2.86 6.24
CA ARG A 84 0.74 -3.94 5.24
C ARG A 84 -0.52 -3.92 4.37
N ARG A 85 -1.70 -3.80 4.96
CA ARG A 85 -2.97 -3.68 4.21
C ARG A 85 -3.02 -2.43 3.34
N SER A 86 -2.50 -1.30 3.84
CA SER A 86 -2.36 -0.08 3.04
C SER A 86 -1.43 -0.30 1.84
N VAL A 87 -0.27 -0.93 2.04
CA VAL A 87 0.68 -1.30 0.98
C VAL A 87 0.01 -2.17 -0.09
N ILE A 88 -0.70 -3.22 0.32
CA ILE A 88 -1.43 -4.12 -0.58
C ILE A 88 -2.47 -3.34 -1.38
N SER A 89 -3.28 -2.53 -0.71
CA SER A 89 -4.34 -1.75 -1.37
C SER A 89 -3.78 -0.77 -2.40
N VAL A 90 -2.68 -0.09 -2.09
CA VAL A 90 -2.02 0.85 -3.01
C VAL A 90 -1.44 0.10 -4.21
N ALA A 91 -0.75 -1.02 -3.98
CA ALA A 91 -0.18 -1.84 -5.05
C ALA A 91 -1.27 -2.36 -6.02
N LEU A 92 -2.35 -2.90 -5.46
CA LEU A 92 -3.49 -3.36 -6.26
C LEU A 92 -4.16 -2.22 -7.04
N GLY A 93 -4.25 -1.02 -6.46
CA GLY A 93 -4.79 0.16 -7.13
C GLY A 93 -3.95 0.58 -8.34
N HIS A 94 -2.63 0.58 -8.22
CA HIS A 94 -1.73 0.86 -9.35
C HIS A 94 -1.89 -0.16 -10.48
N LEU A 95 -1.91 -1.44 -10.15
CA LEU A 95 -2.06 -2.51 -11.15
C LEU A 95 -3.44 -2.49 -11.79
N GLN A 96 -4.50 -2.31 -11.02
CA GLN A 96 -5.86 -2.20 -11.58
C GLN A 96 -5.96 -1.04 -12.57
N SER A 97 -5.42 0.12 -12.22
CA SER A 97 -5.39 1.28 -13.11
C SER A 97 -4.58 1.01 -14.38
N TYR A 98 -3.40 0.40 -14.23
CA TYR A 98 -2.55 0.04 -15.36
C TYR A 98 -3.24 -0.93 -16.32
N TYR A 99 -3.76 -2.04 -15.80
CA TYR A 99 -4.40 -3.06 -16.63
C TYR A 99 -5.69 -2.57 -17.29
N SER A 100 -6.51 -1.77 -16.59
CA SER A 100 -7.68 -1.14 -17.19
C SER A 100 -7.31 -0.18 -18.34
N ASN A 101 -6.26 0.63 -18.14
CA ASN A 101 -5.78 1.52 -19.19
C ASN A 101 -5.18 0.73 -20.38
N LEU A 102 -4.48 -0.36 -20.09
CA LEU A 102 -3.90 -1.23 -21.14
C LEU A 102 -5.01 -1.89 -21.96
N GLU A 103 -6.05 -2.41 -21.31
CA GLU A 103 -7.21 -2.99 -21.98
C GLU A 103 -7.92 -1.96 -22.86
N ASN A 104 -8.18 -0.77 -22.35
CA ASN A 104 -8.77 0.33 -23.12
C ASN A 104 -7.90 0.70 -24.33
N TRP A 105 -6.57 0.74 -24.16
CA TRP A 105 -5.64 1.03 -25.26
C TRP A 105 -5.66 -0.08 -26.30
N LEU A 106 -5.67 -1.35 -25.91
CA LEU A 106 -5.74 -2.50 -26.83
C LEU A 106 -7.04 -2.51 -27.63
N ASN A 107 -8.15 -2.13 -27.02
CA ASN A 107 -9.46 -2.05 -27.66
C ASN A 107 -9.68 -0.76 -28.47
N SER A 108 -8.75 0.18 -28.40
CA SER A 108 -8.79 1.44 -29.17
C SER A 108 -8.04 1.30 -30.49
N LYS A 109 -8.05 2.39 -31.29
CA LYS A 109 -7.24 2.50 -32.52
C LYS A 109 -5.73 2.60 -32.28
N GLN A 110 -5.28 2.52 -31.01
CA GLN A 110 -3.88 2.58 -30.60
C GLN A 110 -3.13 3.83 -31.10
N THR A 111 -3.85 4.95 -31.24
CA THR A 111 -3.29 6.23 -31.71
C THR A 111 -2.45 6.94 -30.65
N THR A 112 -2.58 6.54 -29.38
CA THR A 112 -1.83 7.08 -28.25
C THR A 112 -0.69 6.13 -27.85
N LYS A 113 0.25 6.63 -27.04
CA LYS A 113 1.31 5.79 -26.49
C LYS A 113 0.73 4.67 -25.61
N LYS A 114 1.32 3.47 -25.74
CA LYS A 114 0.98 2.35 -24.88
C LYS A 114 1.14 2.74 -23.39
N PRO A 115 0.16 2.43 -22.53
CA PRO A 115 0.28 2.68 -21.10
C PRO A 115 1.51 2.01 -20.49
N VAL A 116 2.12 2.70 -19.53
CA VAL A 116 3.25 2.20 -18.76
C VAL A 116 2.85 2.22 -17.28
N LEU A 117 3.22 1.18 -16.55
CA LEU A 117 3.00 1.13 -15.11
C LEU A 117 3.82 2.23 -14.43
N GLN A 118 3.15 3.24 -13.91
CA GLN A 118 3.75 4.36 -13.20
C GLN A 118 3.34 4.34 -11.74
N MET A 119 4.31 4.58 -10.86
CA MET A 119 4.07 4.65 -9.41
C MET A 119 4.60 5.98 -8.88
N ASN A 120 3.73 6.81 -8.34
CA ASN A 120 4.14 7.96 -7.54
C ASN A 120 4.05 7.56 -6.06
N LEU A 121 5.17 7.12 -5.51
CA LEU A 121 5.26 6.60 -4.15
C LEU A 121 5.87 7.62 -3.16
N ASN A 122 6.14 8.85 -3.59
CA ASN A 122 6.73 9.88 -2.71
C ASN A 122 5.67 10.49 -1.77
N LYS A 123 5.00 9.63 -1.02
CA LYS A 123 3.93 9.99 -0.07
C LYS A 123 4.08 9.17 1.21
N LEU A 124 3.61 9.74 2.31
CA LEU A 124 3.41 9.00 3.55
C LEU A 124 2.30 7.96 3.36
N PRO A 125 2.34 6.85 4.11
CA PRO A 125 1.23 5.89 4.14
C PRO A 125 -0.03 6.55 4.67
N THR A 126 -1.19 5.94 4.42
CA THR A 126 -2.43 6.29 5.10
C THR A 126 -2.33 5.90 6.57
N PHE A 127 -2.56 6.86 7.44
CA PHE A 127 -2.62 6.64 8.88
C PHE A 127 -4.05 6.31 9.31
N TYR A 128 -4.19 5.34 10.20
CA TYR A 128 -5.47 4.87 10.73
C TYR A 128 -5.60 5.26 12.19
N LYS A 129 -6.74 5.88 12.54
CA LYS A 129 -7.05 6.26 13.92
C LYS A 129 -6.93 5.08 14.87
N ASP A 130 -6.41 5.32 16.06
CA ASP A 130 -6.20 4.34 17.13
C ASP A 130 -5.21 3.21 16.81
N ASN A 131 -4.54 3.28 15.64
CA ASN A 131 -3.55 2.30 15.20
C ASN A 131 -2.21 2.91 14.78
N THR A 132 -2.26 3.90 13.90
CA THR A 132 -1.06 4.56 13.38
C THR A 132 -1.07 6.06 13.64
N TYR A 133 -2.21 6.61 14.08
CA TYR A 133 -2.27 7.93 14.68
C TYR A 133 -3.28 7.99 15.83
N ASP A 134 -3.04 8.89 16.77
CA ASP A 134 -3.91 9.16 17.91
C ASP A 134 -4.08 10.67 18.08
N CYS A 135 -5.32 11.09 18.36
CA CYS A 135 -5.71 12.46 18.66
C CYS A 135 -6.13 12.65 20.12
N SER A 136 -6.05 11.61 20.96
CA SER A 136 -6.60 11.60 22.32
C SER A 136 -5.71 12.31 23.35
N LEU A 137 -4.52 12.73 22.97
CA LEU A 137 -3.54 13.25 23.90
C LEU A 137 -3.58 14.77 24.00
N MET A 138 -4.23 15.23 25.03
CA MET A 138 -4.01 16.48 25.78
C MET A 138 -4.25 17.82 25.08
N ASP A 139 -4.13 17.92 23.76
CA ASP A 139 -4.35 19.15 23.00
C ASP A 139 -5.17 18.88 21.76
N ALA A 140 -6.22 19.66 21.57
CA ALA A 140 -7.09 19.57 20.36
C ALA A 140 -6.30 19.80 19.03
N ASP A 141 -5.09 20.36 19.13
CA ASP A 141 -4.25 20.77 17.99
C ASP A 141 -3.07 19.84 17.72
N SER A 142 -2.93 18.73 18.45
CA SER A 142 -1.80 17.81 18.29
C SER A 142 -2.24 16.41 17.85
N VAL A 143 -1.42 15.79 17.00
CA VAL A 143 -1.61 14.42 16.52
C VAL A 143 -0.32 13.64 16.73
N SER A 144 -0.43 12.49 17.41
CA SER A 144 0.66 11.53 17.53
C SER A 144 0.65 10.58 16.32
N LEU A 145 1.79 10.45 15.63
CA LEU A 145 1.95 9.59 14.48
C LEU A 145 2.93 8.44 14.77
N LYS A 146 2.58 7.23 14.39
CA LYS A 146 3.49 6.08 14.41
C LYS A 146 4.35 6.11 13.15
N LEU A 147 5.64 6.37 13.31
CA LEU A 147 6.61 6.47 12.23
C LEU A 147 7.69 5.40 12.38
N PHE A 148 8.31 5.02 11.25
CA PHE A 148 9.47 4.14 11.24
C PHE A 148 10.73 4.95 11.59
N VAL A 149 11.28 4.70 12.77
CA VAL A 149 12.46 5.40 13.29
C VAL A 149 13.40 4.37 13.93
N ASN A 150 14.70 4.49 13.70
CA ASN A 150 15.71 3.59 14.26
C ASN A 150 15.42 2.09 14.00
N ASN A 151 14.96 1.76 12.80
CA ASN A 151 14.61 0.40 12.37
C ASN A 151 13.46 -0.22 13.17
N ASP A 152 12.56 0.58 13.70
CA ASP A 152 11.34 0.18 14.42
C ASP A 152 10.15 1.10 14.11
N TRP A 153 8.93 0.65 14.49
CA TRP A 153 7.67 1.36 14.29
C TRP A 153 7.13 1.92 15.60
#